data_4cc5d62377b1d95e94ea6300098dd2dd
#
_entry.id   4cc5d62377b1d95e94ea6300098dd2dd
#
_cell.length_a   1.000
_cell.length_b   1.000
_cell.length_c   1.000
_cell.angle_alpha   90.00
_cell.angle_beta   90.00
_cell.angle_gamma   90.00
#
_symmetry.space_group_name_H-M   'P 1'
#
loop_
_entity.id
_entity.type
_entity.pdbx_description
1 polymer ?
#
loop_
_entity_poly.entity_id
_entity_poly.type
_entity_poly.pdbx_seq_one_letter_code
_entity_poly.pdbx_strand_id
1 'polypeptide(L)'
;MFIDIRELERDRLEFREQFAPGRIDLGKDASQIERLDAEGSAELIGADIRLAGHLQTTVEVSCARCLEPTRLRVEKDFDLFYRPVQTIAREEEVEIDDAELEIGFYQGHGLLLEDALKEQILLALPMRSLCRPDCRGLCPECGQNRNLEECNCRSAAVADRWAGLARFKK
;
A
#
# COMPACT_ATOMS: atom_id res chain seq x y z
N MET A 1 15.57 2.69 -10.43
CA MET A 1 16.98 2.76 -9.92
C MET A 1 17.27 1.50 -9.11
N PHE A 2 18.44 0.88 -9.34
CA PHE A 2 18.91 -0.27 -8.52
C PHE A 2 19.92 0.23 -7.50
N ILE A 3 19.75 -0.15 -6.25
CA ILE A 3 20.66 0.18 -5.14
C ILE A 3 21.57 -1.02 -4.93
N ASP A 4 22.84 -0.90 -5.37
CA ASP A 4 23.84 -1.97 -5.29
C ASP A 4 24.63 -1.87 -3.96
N ILE A 5 24.75 -2.99 -3.24
CA ILE A 5 25.51 -3.08 -1.98
C ILE A 5 26.96 -2.62 -2.17
N ARG A 6 27.59 -2.91 -3.31
CA ARG A 6 28.97 -2.50 -3.59
C ARG A 6 29.17 -0.99 -3.63
N GLU A 7 28.11 -0.25 -3.98
CA GLU A 7 28.12 1.21 -3.91
C GLU A 7 28.00 1.66 -2.46
N LEU A 8 27.11 1.02 -1.69
CA LEU A 8 26.90 1.31 -0.27
C LEU A 8 28.08 0.93 0.64
N GLU A 9 28.91 -0.05 0.24
CA GLU A 9 30.14 -0.38 0.95
C GLU A 9 31.18 0.75 0.90
N ARG A 10 31.08 1.63 -0.09
CA ARG A 10 32.01 2.74 -0.31
C ARG A 10 31.55 4.03 0.32
N ASP A 11 30.26 4.33 0.17
CA ASP A 11 29.67 5.57 0.68
C ASP A 11 28.13 5.45 0.76
N ARG A 12 27.53 6.31 1.53
CA ARG A 12 26.08 6.51 1.56
C ARG A 12 25.61 7.04 0.20
N LEU A 13 24.56 6.44 -0.35
CA LEU A 13 23.96 6.83 -1.61
C LEU A 13 22.79 7.79 -1.33
N GLU A 14 22.82 9.00 -1.88
CA GLU A 14 21.68 9.90 -1.88
C GLU A 14 20.96 9.79 -3.23
N PHE A 15 19.63 9.81 -3.20
CA PHE A 15 18.81 9.73 -4.39
C PHE A 15 17.73 10.80 -4.41
N ARG A 16 17.43 11.27 -5.62
CA ARG A 16 16.26 12.09 -5.93
C ARG A 16 15.72 11.65 -7.27
N GLU A 17 14.66 10.85 -7.22
CA GLU A 17 14.10 10.19 -8.37
C GLU A 17 12.69 10.67 -8.66
N GLN A 18 12.34 10.68 -9.95
CA GLN A 18 11.03 11.08 -10.45
C GLN A 18 10.51 10.01 -11.40
N PHE A 19 9.38 9.44 -11.05
CA PHE A 19 8.73 8.42 -11.86
C PHE A 19 7.50 8.99 -12.55
N ALA A 20 7.42 8.82 -13.85
CA ALA A 20 6.28 9.28 -14.64
C ALA A 20 4.97 8.59 -14.19
N PRO A 21 3.79 9.21 -14.41
CA PRO A 21 2.50 8.57 -14.15
C PRO A 21 2.41 7.17 -14.77
N GLY A 22 1.90 6.21 -14.01
CA GLY A 22 1.76 4.81 -14.43
C GLY A 22 3.07 4.01 -14.47
N ARG A 23 4.20 4.60 -14.06
CA ARG A 23 5.49 3.88 -14.02
C ARG A 23 5.52 2.85 -12.90
N ILE A 24 4.93 3.15 -11.76
CA ILE A 24 4.82 2.23 -10.63
C ILE A 24 3.53 1.44 -10.77
N ASP A 25 3.66 0.14 -11.02
CA ASP A 25 2.52 -0.78 -11.08
C ASP A 25 2.02 -1.10 -9.68
N LEU A 26 0.93 -0.48 -9.27
CA LEU A 26 0.28 -0.68 -7.97
C LEU A 26 -0.72 -1.85 -7.98
N GLY A 27 -0.86 -2.57 -9.08
CA GLY A 27 -1.80 -3.67 -9.25
C GLY A 27 -3.15 -3.22 -9.83
N LYS A 28 -4.20 -4.03 -9.59
CA LYS A 28 -5.52 -3.82 -10.23
C LYS A 28 -6.40 -2.79 -9.52
N ASP A 29 -6.16 -2.58 -8.24
CA ASP A 29 -7.05 -1.82 -7.35
C ASP A 29 -6.60 -0.37 -7.15
N ALA A 30 -5.40 -0.03 -7.59
CA ALA A 30 -4.82 1.30 -7.50
C ALA A 30 -4.00 1.65 -8.75
N SER A 31 -3.98 2.91 -9.14
CA SER A 31 -3.20 3.41 -10.26
C SER A 31 -2.48 4.69 -9.88
N GLN A 32 -1.19 4.77 -10.18
CA GLN A 32 -0.42 6.02 -10.04
C GLN A 32 -0.82 6.96 -11.18
N ILE A 33 -1.51 8.07 -10.86
CA ILE A 33 -2.04 9.02 -11.87
C ILE A 33 -1.20 10.29 -12.01
N GLU A 34 -0.38 10.61 -11.04
CA GLU A 34 0.56 11.73 -11.09
C GLU A 34 2.00 11.25 -10.93
N ARG A 35 2.95 12.14 -11.20
CA ARG A 35 4.36 11.87 -11.00
C ARG A 35 4.62 11.48 -9.53
N LEU A 36 5.43 10.45 -9.34
CA LEU A 36 5.99 10.12 -8.04
C LEU A 36 7.34 10.82 -7.90
N ASP A 37 7.46 11.68 -6.91
CA ASP A 37 8.70 12.28 -6.47
C ASP A 37 9.18 11.52 -5.22
N ALA A 38 10.43 11.06 -5.23
CA ALA A 38 11.05 10.38 -4.10
C ALA A 38 12.46 10.89 -3.88
N GLU A 39 12.78 11.25 -2.64
CA GLU A 39 14.13 11.67 -2.25
C GLU A 39 14.53 11.05 -0.91
N GLY A 40 15.80 10.76 -0.76
CA GLY A 40 16.29 10.12 0.44
C GLY A 40 17.71 9.59 0.30
N SER A 41 18.01 8.60 1.12
CA SER A 41 19.33 7.98 1.13
C SER A 41 19.25 6.50 1.44
N ALA A 42 20.22 5.77 0.94
CA ALA A 42 20.50 4.39 1.28
C ALA A 42 21.90 4.26 1.92
N GLU A 43 22.01 3.50 2.97
CA GLU A 43 23.28 3.22 3.65
C GLU A 43 23.34 1.76 4.10
N LEU A 44 24.55 1.23 4.22
CA LEU A 44 24.78 -0.12 4.71
C LEU A 44 25.11 -0.06 6.21
N ILE A 45 24.29 -0.71 7.04
CA ILE A 45 24.49 -0.83 8.49
C ILE A 45 24.74 -2.31 8.82
N GLY A 46 26.01 -2.66 8.97
CA GLY A 46 26.39 -4.08 9.08
C GLY A 46 26.11 -4.83 7.79
N ALA A 47 25.14 -5.74 7.78
CA ALA A 47 24.69 -6.47 6.59
C ALA A 47 23.35 -5.93 6.04
N ASP A 48 22.68 -5.04 6.78
CA ASP A 48 21.36 -4.56 6.45
C ASP A 48 21.46 -3.25 5.65
N ILE A 49 20.62 -3.09 4.63
CA ILE A 49 20.46 -1.83 3.89
C ILE A 49 19.37 -1.02 4.61
N ARG A 50 19.72 0.16 5.09
CA ARG A 50 18.77 1.16 5.54
C ARG A 50 18.40 2.09 4.41
N LEU A 51 17.12 2.22 4.11
CA LEU A 51 16.56 3.10 3.10
C LEU A 51 15.63 4.12 3.78
N ALA A 52 16.05 5.38 3.85
CA ALA A 52 15.27 6.42 4.50
C ALA A 52 15.01 7.58 3.55
N GLY A 53 13.81 8.15 3.60
CA GLY A 53 13.46 9.25 2.72
C GLY A 53 12.01 9.67 2.80
N HIS A 54 11.61 10.41 1.77
CA HIS A 54 10.27 10.95 1.59
C HIS A 54 9.76 10.61 0.21
N LEU A 55 8.47 10.32 0.09
CA LEU A 55 7.79 10.12 -1.20
C LEU A 55 6.49 10.92 -1.26
N GLN A 56 6.15 11.37 -2.47
CA GLN A 56 4.91 12.07 -2.75
C GLN A 56 4.37 11.67 -4.13
N THR A 57 3.09 11.30 -4.19
CA THR A 57 2.37 11.03 -5.44
C THR A 57 0.86 11.17 -5.25
N THR A 58 0.10 11.06 -6.34
CA THR A 58 -1.35 10.90 -6.30
C THR A 58 -1.73 9.58 -6.95
N VAL A 59 -2.55 8.81 -6.26
CA VAL A 59 -3.08 7.54 -6.75
C VAL A 59 -4.59 7.62 -6.94
N GLU A 60 -5.11 6.88 -7.89
CA GLU A 60 -6.53 6.66 -8.08
C GLU A 60 -6.89 5.25 -7.60
N VAL A 61 -7.92 5.17 -6.79
CA VAL A 61 -8.48 3.92 -6.25
C VAL A 61 -9.99 3.92 -6.40
N SER A 62 -10.63 2.76 -6.41
CA SER A 62 -12.08 2.68 -6.43
C SER A 62 -12.68 2.94 -5.05
N CYS A 63 -13.74 3.74 -5.00
CA CYS A 63 -14.50 3.92 -3.77
C CYS A 63 -15.10 2.59 -3.30
N ALA A 64 -14.86 2.21 -2.04
CA ALA A 64 -15.34 0.94 -1.47
C ALA A 64 -16.87 0.81 -1.38
N ARG A 65 -17.63 1.87 -1.66
CA ARG A 65 -19.10 1.86 -1.62
C ARG A 65 -19.76 1.99 -2.98
N CYS A 66 -19.30 2.92 -3.84
CA CYS A 66 -19.94 3.21 -5.12
C CYS A 66 -19.08 2.86 -6.33
N LEU A 67 -17.87 2.37 -6.13
CA LEU A 67 -16.89 1.98 -7.15
C LEU A 67 -16.40 3.13 -8.05
N GLU A 68 -16.84 4.35 -7.81
CA GLU A 68 -16.34 5.52 -8.54
C GLU A 68 -14.86 5.76 -8.24
N PRO A 69 -14.07 6.18 -9.24
CA PRO A 69 -12.67 6.50 -9.04
C PRO A 69 -12.50 7.65 -8.04
N THR A 70 -11.55 7.50 -7.14
CA THR A 70 -11.25 8.44 -6.07
C THR A 70 -9.77 8.71 -6.03
N ARG A 71 -9.39 9.98 -6.03
CA ARG A 71 -7.99 10.39 -5.98
C ARG A 71 -7.54 10.56 -4.54
N LEU A 72 -6.40 9.96 -4.21
CA LEU A 72 -5.77 10.03 -2.91
C LEU A 72 -4.35 10.57 -3.09
N ARG A 73 -4.02 11.64 -2.38
CA ARG A 73 -2.66 12.12 -2.26
C ARG A 73 -1.94 11.25 -1.23
N VAL A 74 -0.83 10.67 -1.65
CA VAL A 74 0.08 9.91 -0.79
C VAL A 74 1.31 10.78 -0.58
N GLU A 75 1.60 11.07 0.68
CA GLU A 75 2.78 11.80 1.12
C GLU A 75 3.27 11.10 2.39
N LYS A 76 4.46 10.52 2.35
CA LYS A 76 4.95 9.64 3.41
C LYS A 76 6.46 9.72 3.56
N ASP A 77 6.90 9.85 4.81
CA ASP A 77 8.26 9.56 5.20
C ASP A 77 8.43 8.06 5.45
N PHE A 78 9.58 7.52 5.12
CA PHE A 78 9.90 6.12 5.34
C PHE A 78 11.31 5.96 5.89
N ASP A 79 11.50 4.93 6.72
CA ASP A 79 12.79 4.48 7.25
C ASP A 79 12.72 2.95 7.35
N LEU A 80 13.34 2.28 6.38
CA LEU A 80 13.18 0.86 6.11
C LEU A 80 14.51 0.14 6.26
N PHE A 81 14.46 -1.07 6.77
CA PHE A 81 15.61 -1.95 6.86
C PHE A 81 15.39 -3.19 6.00
N TYR A 82 16.40 -3.55 5.21
CA TYR A 82 16.38 -4.74 4.37
C TYR A 82 17.57 -5.62 4.68
N ARG A 83 17.30 -6.89 5.02
CA ARG A 83 18.29 -7.91 5.37
C ARG A 83 18.50 -8.87 4.21
N PRO A 84 19.73 -9.38 3.97
CA PRO A 84 19.93 -10.40 2.95
C PRO A 84 19.23 -11.72 3.32
N VAL A 85 18.48 -12.30 2.37
CA VAL A 85 17.73 -13.56 2.58
C VAL A 85 18.63 -14.71 3.08
N GLN A 86 19.91 -14.72 2.72
CA GLN A 86 20.86 -15.75 3.13
C GLN A 86 21.13 -15.77 4.64
N THR A 87 20.81 -14.70 5.37
CA THR A 87 20.99 -14.63 6.83
C THR A 87 19.84 -15.25 7.61
N ILE A 88 18.74 -15.61 6.94
CA ILE A 88 17.63 -16.29 7.59
C ILE A 88 18.09 -17.68 7.99
N ALA A 89 18.02 -17.98 9.29
CA ALA A 89 18.29 -19.31 9.79
C ALA A 89 17.39 -20.35 9.11
N ARG A 90 17.96 -21.49 8.68
CA ARG A 90 17.22 -22.61 8.08
C ARG A 90 16.57 -23.52 9.14
N GLU A 91 16.30 -23.02 10.31
CA GLU A 91 15.63 -23.76 11.37
C GLU A 91 14.12 -23.75 11.13
N GLU A 92 13.44 -24.85 11.47
CA GLU A 92 12.00 -25.03 11.24
C GLU A 92 11.15 -24.04 12.04
N GLU A 93 11.66 -23.54 13.16
CA GLU A 93 11.02 -22.52 14.00
C GLU A 93 12.07 -21.47 14.41
N VAL A 94 11.85 -20.21 14.06
CA VAL A 94 12.66 -19.07 14.49
C VAL A 94 11.78 -18.13 15.29
N GLU A 95 12.12 -17.87 16.56
CA GLU A 95 11.53 -16.79 17.31
C GLU A 95 11.92 -15.45 16.68
N ILE A 96 10.93 -14.70 16.19
CA ILE A 96 11.13 -13.38 15.60
C ILE A 96 10.86 -12.34 16.67
N ASP A 97 11.83 -11.47 16.95
CA ASP A 97 11.64 -10.36 17.88
C ASP A 97 10.74 -9.28 17.22
N ASP A 98 9.95 -8.56 18.04
CA ASP A 98 9.04 -7.52 17.55
C ASP A 98 9.77 -6.47 16.68
N ALA A 99 11.05 -6.18 16.95
CA ALA A 99 11.88 -5.30 16.16
C ALA A 99 12.22 -5.87 14.75
N GLU A 100 12.13 -7.19 14.55
CA GLU A 100 12.42 -7.85 13.28
C GLU A 100 11.19 -7.94 12.34
N LEU A 101 9.99 -7.64 12.85
CA LEU A 101 8.74 -7.64 12.07
C LEU A 101 8.71 -6.56 10.99
N GLU A 102 9.49 -5.49 11.13
CA GLU A 102 9.56 -4.37 10.19
C GLU A 102 10.72 -4.48 9.19
N ILE A 103 11.47 -5.60 9.21
CA ILE A 103 12.62 -5.81 8.32
C ILE A 103 12.16 -6.46 7.02
N GLY A 104 12.37 -5.78 5.91
CA GLY A 104 12.26 -6.35 4.57
C GLY A 104 13.45 -7.27 4.24
N PHE A 105 13.34 -8.02 3.15
CA PHE A 105 14.42 -8.89 2.69
C PHE A 105 14.81 -8.56 1.26
N TYR A 106 16.10 -8.61 0.98
CA TYR A 106 16.59 -8.49 -0.39
C TYR A 106 17.35 -9.74 -0.83
N GLN A 107 17.41 -9.97 -2.13
CA GLN A 107 18.14 -11.07 -2.76
C GLN A 107 19.23 -10.53 -3.69
N GLY A 108 20.33 -11.28 -3.76
CA GLY A 108 21.44 -10.92 -4.65
C GLY A 108 22.29 -9.77 -4.12
N HIS A 109 22.50 -8.75 -4.95
CA HIS A 109 23.47 -7.67 -4.69
C HIS A 109 22.84 -6.33 -4.32
N GLY A 110 21.53 -6.30 -4.00
CA GLY A 110 20.86 -5.07 -3.66
C GLY A 110 19.36 -5.13 -3.82
N LEU A 111 18.71 -3.97 -3.90
CA LEU A 111 17.26 -3.84 -4.03
C LEU A 111 16.88 -2.82 -5.13
N LEU A 112 15.68 -2.98 -5.69
CA LEU A 112 15.09 -2.01 -6.58
C LEU A 112 14.33 -0.95 -5.77
N LEU A 113 14.73 0.31 -5.90
CA LEU A 113 14.05 1.44 -5.25
C LEU A 113 12.55 1.49 -5.60
N GLU A 114 12.21 1.17 -6.85
CA GLU A 114 10.82 1.14 -7.32
C GLU A 114 9.96 0.17 -6.51
N ASP A 115 10.48 -1.00 -6.12
CA ASP A 115 9.76 -1.99 -5.33
C ASP A 115 9.51 -1.51 -3.90
N ALA A 116 10.52 -0.92 -3.26
CA ALA A 116 10.39 -0.32 -1.94
C ALA A 116 9.36 0.82 -1.93
N LEU A 117 9.43 1.73 -2.92
CA LEU A 117 8.47 2.84 -3.05
C LEU A 117 7.05 2.34 -3.31
N LYS A 118 6.88 1.31 -4.15
CA LYS A 118 5.60 0.64 -4.39
C LYS A 118 4.97 0.13 -3.10
N GLU A 119 5.75 -0.60 -2.29
CA GLU A 119 5.30 -1.11 -1.00
C GLU A 119 4.83 0.03 -0.08
N GLN A 120 5.61 1.11 0.01
CA GLN A 120 5.28 2.25 0.86
C GLN A 120 4.02 2.99 0.38
N ILE A 121 3.81 3.11 -0.92
CA ILE A 121 2.57 3.68 -1.47
C ILE A 121 1.38 2.80 -1.09
N LEU A 122 1.47 1.48 -1.30
CA LEU A 122 0.39 0.55 -0.98
C LEU A 122 0.04 0.54 0.52
N LEU A 123 1.04 0.59 1.40
CA LEU A 123 0.87 0.67 2.85
C LEU A 123 0.27 2.01 3.32
N ALA A 124 0.45 3.08 2.55
CA ALA A 124 -0.14 4.38 2.85
C ALA A 124 -1.62 4.48 2.45
N LEU A 125 -2.11 3.58 1.61
CA LEU A 125 -3.51 3.58 1.21
C LEU A 125 -4.41 3.13 2.37
N PRO A 126 -5.53 3.84 2.61
CA PRO A 126 -6.47 3.40 3.64
C PRO A 126 -7.12 2.08 3.21
N MET A 127 -7.31 1.15 4.14
CA MET A 127 -8.01 -0.11 3.89
C MET A 127 -9.40 0.07 3.28
N ARG A 128 -9.99 1.26 3.42
CA ARG A 128 -11.32 1.59 2.92
C ARG A 128 -11.34 3.02 2.37
N SER A 129 -11.14 3.13 1.07
CA SER A 129 -11.22 4.41 0.36
C SER A 129 -12.66 4.79 0.08
N LEU A 130 -13.06 6.01 0.40
CA LEU A 130 -14.38 6.55 0.11
C LEU A 130 -14.25 7.84 -0.71
N CYS A 131 -15.09 8.00 -1.75
CA CYS A 131 -15.12 9.23 -2.54
C CYS A 131 -15.58 10.44 -1.70
N ARG A 132 -16.42 10.20 -0.67
CA ARG A 132 -16.88 11.17 0.32
C ARG A 132 -17.37 10.43 1.57
N PRO A 133 -17.32 11.05 2.76
CA PRO A 133 -17.73 10.39 4.02
C PRO A 133 -19.18 9.89 4.01
N ASP A 134 -20.08 10.63 3.37
CA ASP A 134 -21.52 10.37 3.26
C ASP A 134 -21.90 9.55 2.01
N CYS A 135 -20.94 8.89 1.34
CA CYS A 135 -21.19 8.08 0.16
C CYS A 135 -22.29 7.04 0.42
N ARG A 136 -23.38 7.09 -0.37
CA ARG A 136 -24.53 6.19 -0.25
C ARG A 136 -24.30 4.82 -0.90
N GLY A 137 -23.24 4.70 -1.72
CA GLY A 137 -22.88 3.46 -2.39
C GLY A 137 -23.81 3.06 -3.52
N LEU A 138 -23.68 1.78 -3.93
CA LEU A 138 -24.56 1.15 -4.91
C LEU A 138 -25.78 0.56 -4.23
N CYS A 139 -26.88 0.50 -4.97
CA CYS A 139 -28.08 -0.23 -4.55
C CYS A 139 -27.77 -1.75 -4.60
N PRO A 140 -28.02 -2.52 -3.51
CA PRO A 140 -27.75 -3.96 -3.51
C PRO A 140 -28.66 -4.76 -4.45
N GLU A 141 -29.80 -4.19 -4.86
CA GLU A 141 -30.76 -4.88 -5.74
C GLU A 141 -30.51 -4.61 -7.23
N CYS A 142 -30.34 -3.33 -7.62
CA CYS A 142 -30.23 -2.93 -9.03
C CYS A 142 -28.84 -2.43 -9.44
N GLY A 143 -27.90 -2.29 -8.50
CA GLY A 143 -26.55 -1.78 -8.77
C GLY A 143 -26.45 -0.27 -9.04
N GLN A 144 -27.57 0.47 -8.99
CA GLN A 144 -27.59 1.90 -9.27
C GLN A 144 -26.77 2.69 -8.22
N ASN A 145 -26.01 3.67 -8.67
CA ASN A 145 -25.25 4.55 -7.79
C ASN A 145 -26.20 5.53 -7.07
N ARG A 146 -26.44 5.29 -5.78
CA ARG A 146 -27.35 6.07 -4.94
C ARG A 146 -26.85 7.47 -4.60
N ASN A 147 -25.64 7.82 -5.03
CA ASN A 147 -25.16 9.19 -4.95
C ASN A 147 -25.64 10.06 -6.11
N LEU A 148 -25.99 9.45 -7.25
CA LEU A 148 -26.43 10.12 -8.46
C LEU A 148 -27.95 10.15 -8.54
N GLU A 149 -28.60 9.00 -8.32
CA GLU A 149 -30.05 8.86 -8.45
C GLU A 149 -30.62 7.96 -7.35
N GLU A 150 -31.86 8.23 -6.94
CA GLU A 150 -32.59 7.37 -6.02
C GLU A 150 -33.33 6.28 -6.81
N CYS A 151 -33.22 5.04 -6.37
CA CYS A 151 -33.97 3.92 -6.92
C CYS A 151 -35.15 3.57 -6.00
N ASN A 152 -36.21 3.04 -6.58
CA ASN A 152 -37.42 2.58 -5.85
C ASN A 152 -37.34 1.11 -5.39
N CYS A 153 -36.13 0.52 -5.37
CA CYS A 153 -35.94 -0.83 -4.88
C CYS A 153 -36.24 -0.88 -3.38
N ARG A 154 -37.04 -1.85 -2.96
CA ARG A 154 -37.22 -2.15 -1.53
C ARG A 154 -35.94 -2.82 -1.04
N SER A 155 -35.38 -2.35 0.07
CA SER A 155 -34.26 -3.07 0.69
C SER A 155 -34.71 -4.51 0.97
N ALA A 156 -33.95 -5.49 0.44
CA ALA A 156 -34.23 -6.88 0.73
C ALA A 156 -34.31 -7.06 2.25
N ALA A 157 -35.40 -7.65 2.72
CA ALA A 157 -35.51 -8.07 4.12
C ALA A 157 -34.27 -8.94 4.44
N VAL A 158 -33.69 -8.74 5.61
CA VAL A 158 -32.59 -9.58 6.14
C VAL A 158 -32.95 -11.05 5.82
N ALA A 159 -32.07 -11.71 5.07
CA ALA A 159 -32.34 -13.08 4.60
C ALA A 159 -32.84 -13.90 5.79
N ASP A 160 -33.98 -14.59 5.61
CA ASP A 160 -34.75 -15.27 6.66
C ASP A 160 -33.90 -16.20 7.54
N ARG A 161 -32.83 -16.78 6.98
CA ARG A 161 -31.84 -17.59 7.68
C ARG A 161 -31.12 -16.87 8.86
N TRP A 162 -31.09 -15.52 8.86
CA TRP A 162 -30.48 -14.71 9.91
C TRP A 162 -31.51 -14.09 10.85
N ALA A 163 -32.80 -14.24 10.58
CA ALA A 163 -33.88 -13.66 11.41
C ALA A 163 -33.78 -14.10 12.88
N GLY A 164 -33.30 -15.31 13.13
CA GLY A 164 -33.07 -15.81 14.49
C GLY A 164 -32.08 -15.00 15.35
N LEU A 165 -31.18 -14.21 14.70
CA LEU A 165 -30.23 -13.35 15.40
C LEU A 165 -30.86 -12.06 15.96
N ALA A 166 -32.07 -11.69 15.50
CA ALA A 166 -32.77 -10.49 15.98
C ALA A 166 -33.02 -10.54 17.51
N ARG A 167 -33.15 -11.73 18.10
CA ARG A 167 -33.31 -11.96 19.55
C ARG A 167 -32.09 -11.59 20.39
N PHE A 168 -30.90 -11.47 19.78
CA PHE A 168 -29.66 -11.10 20.47
C PHE A 168 -29.34 -9.59 20.36
N LYS A 169 -30.17 -8.82 19.66
CA LYS A 169 -30.03 -7.38 19.57
C LYS A 169 -30.57 -6.78 20.89
N LYS A 170 -29.63 -6.43 21.81
CA LYS A 170 -29.91 -5.63 23.01
C LYS A 170 -30.00 -4.17 22.65
#